data_9db0f4cd825d69161aee3cce522af472
#
_entry.id   9db0f4cd825d69161aee3cce522af472
#
_cell.length_a   1.000
_cell.length_b   1.000
_cell.length_c   1.000
_cell.angle_alpha   90.00
_cell.angle_beta   90.00
_cell.angle_gamma   90.00
#
_symmetry.space_group_name_H-M   'P 1'
#
loop_
_entity.id
_entity.type
_entity.pdbx_description
1 polymer ?
#
loop_
_entity_poly.entity_id
_entity_poly.type
_entity_poly.pdbx_seq_one_letter_code
_entity_poly.pdbx_strand_id
1 'polypeptide(L)'
;MNQICDNAGCMPDVQSSADTRQIAINKVGIKSIRHPIRVADKSDGVQHTIATFNMYVYLPHNFKGTHMSRFIEILNTREREISVENFEGMLRQMVERLEAESGYIEMSFPYFVNKAAPISGVQSLLDYEVTFIGEVENGQYTHTTKVLVPVTSLCPCSKKISDYGAHNQRSHVTVSAKTNGFLWIEDLVRKVEDQASCELFGLLKRPDEKYVTERAYDNPKFVEDIVRDVAAAMNAEPLIDAYVVEAENFESIHNHSAYALIERDKRTKA
;
A
#
# COMPACT_ATOMS: atom_id res chain seq x y z
N MET A 1 -14.21 -33.42 6.60
CA MET A 1 -14.66 -33.60 8.01
C MET A 1 -13.46 -33.94 8.87
N ASN A 2 -12.80 -32.98 9.46
CA ASN A 2 -11.73 -33.21 10.43
C ASN A 2 -12.32 -32.96 11.83
N GLN A 3 -12.73 -34.03 12.49
CA GLN A 3 -13.07 -33.99 13.90
C GLN A 3 -11.77 -33.98 14.71
N ILE A 4 -11.52 -32.91 15.45
CA ILE A 4 -10.47 -32.90 16.49
C ILE A 4 -11.09 -33.59 17.71
N CYS A 5 -10.80 -34.87 17.89
CA CYS A 5 -11.23 -35.62 19.05
C CYS A 5 -10.08 -35.68 20.05
N ASP A 6 -10.12 -34.82 21.07
CA ASP A 6 -9.33 -34.99 22.30
C ASP A 6 -10.03 -35.95 23.25
N ASN A 7 -9.30 -36.56 24.21
CA ASN A 7 -9.77 -37.56 25.17
C ASN A 7 -10.96 -37.13 26.08
N ALA A 8 -11.57 -35.97 25.83
CA ALA A 8 -12.71 -35.40 26.60
C ALA A 8 -14.06 -35.40 25.87
N GLY A 9 -14.18 -36.10 24.74
CA GLY A 9 -15.42 -36.15 23.94
C GLY A 9 -15.39 -35.20 22.74
N CYS A 10 -15.97 -35.62 21.61
CA CYS A 10 -16.00 -34.86 20.38
C CYS A 10 -16.98 -33.68 20.51
N MET A 11 -16.47 -32.44 20.54
CA MET A 11 -17.33 -31.25 20.53
C MET A 11 -17.90 -31.01 19.14
N PRO A 12 -19.19 -30.63 19.01
CA PRO A 12 -19.79 -30.36 17.72
C PRO A 12 -19.16 -29.13 17.04
N ASP A 13 -18.81 -29.26 15.77
CA ASP A 13 -18.39 -28.14 14.94
C ASP A 13 -19.61 -27.29 14.54
N VAL A 14 -19.90 -26.27 15.34
CA VAL A 14 -21.05 -25.39 15.14
C VAL A 14 -20.86 -24.47 13.93
N GLN A 15 -19.62 -24.13 13.57
CA GLN A 15 -19.31 -23.22 12.47
C GLN A 15 -19.59 -23.86 11.09
N SER A 16 -19.34 -25.15 10.96
CA SER A 16 -19.67 -25.93 9.75
C SER A 16 -21.16 -26.33 9.63
N SER A 17 -22.00 -25.93 10.58
CA SER A 17 -23.46 -26.24 10.49
C SER A 17 -24.14 -25.40 9.41
N ALA A 18 -25.27 -25.88 8.89
CA ALA A 18 -26.04 -25.17 7.87
C ALA A 18 -26.69 -23.89 8.43
N ASP A 19 -26.69 -22.82 7.62
CA ASP A 19 -27.44 -21.60 7.89
C ASP A 19 -28.77 -21.62 7.14
N THR A 20 -29.86 -21.27 7.84
CA THR A 20 -31.22 -21.30 7.29
C THR A 20 -31.64 -19.96 6.66
N ARG A 21 -30.91 -18.88 6.89
CA ARG A 21 -31.22 -17.52 6.42
C ARG A 21 -30.96 -17.34 4.93
N GLN A 22 -30.12 -18.20 4.33
CA GLN A 22 -29.76 -18.17 2.90
C GLN A 22 -29.13 -16.81 2.45
N ILE A 23 -28.31 -16.22 3.30
CA ILE A 23 -27.60 -14.95 3.02
C ILE A 23 -26.09 -15.21 3.03
N ALA A 24 -25.44 -15.00 1.88
CA ALA A 24 -23.98 -15.07 1.77
C ALA A 24 -23.31 -13.86 2.45
N ILE A 25 -22.07 -14.04 2.92
CA ILE A 25 -21.26 -12.98 3.50
C ILE A 25 -20.08 -12.70 2.58
N ASN A 26 -19.99 -11.49 2.04
CA ASN A 26 -18.95 -11.11 1.07
C ASN A 26 -17.54 -11.14 1.67
N LYS A 27 -17.37 -10.72 2.92
CA LYS A 27 -16.08 -10.74 3.63
C LYS A 27 -16.31 -11.13 5.08
N VAL A 28 -15.76 -12.27 5.50
CA VAL A 28 -15.71 -12.71 6.89
C VAL A 28 -14.30 -13.15 7.25
N GLY A 29 -13.79 -12.78 8.41
CA GLY A 29 -12.44 -13.12 8.83
C GLY A 29 -11.94 -12.27 10.00
N ILE A 30 -10.64 -12.01 10.03
CA ILE A 30 -9.96 -11.27 11.09
C ILE A 30 -9.51 -9.90 10.61
N LYS A 31 -9.49 -8.91 11.53
CA LYS A 31 -9.11 -7.52 11.23
C LYS A 31 -8.14 -6.98 12.27
N SER A 32 -7.22 -6.11 11.81
CA SER A 32 -6.30 -5.34 12.65
C SER A 32 -5.37 -6.20 13.52
N ILE A 33 -4.98 -7.40 13.04
CA ILE A 33 -3.99 -8.21 13.73
C ILE A 33 -2.59 -7.74 13.39
N ARG A 34 -1.76 -7.52 14.40
CA ARG A 34 -0.36 -7.16 14.23
C ARG A 34 0.53 -8.40 14.25
N HIS A 35 1.45 -8.46 13.29
CA HIS A 35 2.41 -9.56 13.19
C HIS A 35 3.77 -9.03 12.74
N PRO A 36 4.90 -9.51 13.32
CA PRO A 36 6.23 -9.15 12.84
C PRO A 36 6.47 -9.79 11.46
N ILE A 37 7.01 -9.00 10.55
CA ILE A 37 7.33 -9.43 9.18
C ILE A 37 8.75 -9.03 8.79
N ARG A 38 9.24 -9.63 7.71
CA ARG A 38 10.46 -9.26 7.01
C ARG A 38 10.09 -8.92 5.57
N VAL A 39 10.47 -7.73 5.11
CA VAL A 39 10.17 -7.26 3.75
C VAL A 39 11.47 -7.13 2.98
N ALA A 40 11.49 -7.63 1.75
CA ALA A 40 12.63 -7.49 0.86
C ALA A 40 12.92 -6.01 0.57
N ASP A 41 14.21 -5.67 0.58
CA ASP A 41 14.74 -4.33 0.32
C ASP A 41 15.61 -4.36 -0.93
N LYS A 42 15.45 -3.39 -1.81
CA LYS A 42 16.21 -3.33 -3.06
C LYS A 42 17.71 -3.08 -2.84
N SER A 43 18.06 -2.45 -1.73
CA SER A 43 19.45 -2.02 -1.44
C SER A 43 20.22 -3.00 -0.59
N ASP A 44 19.60 -3.53 0.49
CA ASP A 44 20.30 -4.22 1.59
C ASP A 44 19.72 -5.59 1.94
N GLY A 45 18.72 -6.07 1.24
CA GLY A 45 18.17 -7.41 1.39
C GLY A 45 16.84 -7.47 2.16
N VAL A 46 16.78 -7.23 3.47
CA VAL A 46 15.57 -7.46 4.27
C VAL A 46 15.40 -6.44 5.41
N GLN A 47 14.23 -5.82 5.49
CA GLN A 47 13.82 -4.99 6.62
C GLN A 47 12.90 -5.76 7.57
N HIS A 48 13.12 -5.60 8.88
CA HIS A 48 12.22 -6.09 9.92
C HIS A 48 11.24 -5.00 10.31
N THR A 49 9.94 -5.30 10.23
CA THR A 49 8.88 -4.36 10.58
C THR A 49 7.68 -5.08 11.19
N ILE A 50 6.67 -4.33 11.59
CA ILE A 50 5.40 -4.85 12.10
C ILE A 50 4.30 -4.49 11.12
N ALA A 51 3.64 -5.52 10.58
CA ALA A 51 2.47 -5.30 9.72
C ALA A 51 1.16 -5.48 10.47
N THR A 52 0.16 -4.74 10.03
CA THR A 52 -1.25 -4.92 10.40
C THR A 52 -1.95 -5.67 9.28
N PHE A 53 -2.53 -6.82 9.61
CA PHE A 53 -3.26 -7.68 8.67
C PHE A 53 -4.77 -7.55 8.81
N ASN A 54 -5.45 -7.49 7.68
CA ASN A 54 -6.87 -7.74 7.50
C ASN A 54 -7.00 -8.95 6.55
N MET A 55 -7.65 -10.02 6.98
CA MET A 55 -7.73 -11.27 6.23
C MET A 55 -9.17 -11.74 6.17
N TYR A 56 -9.70 -11.96 4.97
CA TYR A 56 -11.10 -12.28 4.75
C TYR A 56 -11.27 -13.37 3.69
N VAL A 57 -12.36 -14.14 3.81
CA VAL A 57 -12.86 -15.03 2.79
C VAL A 57 -14.33 -14.75 2.50
N TYR A 58 -14.81 -15.17 1.34
CA TYR A 58 -16.23 -15.26 1.03
C TYR A 58 -16.85 -16.46 1.76
N LEU A 59 -18.02 -16.28 2.38
CA LEU A 59 -18.77 -17.34 3.03
C LEU A 59 -20.10 -17.54 2.29
N PRO A 60 -20.31 -18.71 1.67
CA PRO A 60 -21.55 -19.04 0.98
C PRO A 60 -22.76 -19.05 1.91
N HIS A 61 -23.94 -18.83 1.35
CA HIS A 61 -25.21 -18.68 2.08
C HIS A 61 -25.63 -19.90 2.92
N ASN A 62 -25.10 -21.07 2.62
CA ASN A 62 -25.41 -22.33 3.28
C ASN A 62 -24.53 -22.66 4.50
N PHE A 63 -23.46 -21.86 4.75
CA PHE A 63 -22.56 -22.05 5.90
C PHE A 63 -22.86 -21.03 7.00
N LYS A 64 -22.85 -21.48 8.25
CA LYS A 64 -23.09 -20.64 9.42
C LYS A 64 -21.91 -19.74 9.80
N GLY A 65 -20.67 -20.20 9.61
CA GLY A 65 -19.47 -19.48 9.98
C GLY A 65 -18.20 -20.05 9.38
N THR A 66 -17.06 -19.43 9.73
CA THR A 66 -15.72 -19.90 9.38
C THR A 66 -14.83 -19.97 10.62
N HIS A 67 -13.76 -20.78 10.57
CA HIS A 67 -12.85 -20.99 11.69
C HIS A 67 -11.81 -19.87 11.81
N MET A 68 -12.02 -18.94 12.74
CA MET A 68 -11.13 -17.78 12.95
C MET A 68 -9.69 -18.16 13.33
N SER A 69 -9.50 -19.28 14.06
CA SER A 69 -8.17 -19.80 14.42
C SER A 69 -7.30 -20.13 13.22
N ARG A 70 -7.90 -20.60 12.13
CA ARG A 70 -7.17 -20.96 10.90
C ARG A 70 -6.43 -19.77 10.27
N PHE A 71 -6.98 -18.55 10.36
CA PHE A 71 -6.29 -17.34 9.90
C PHE A 71 -5.01 -17.09 10.70
N ILE A 72 -5.04 -17.28 12.03
CA ILE A 72 -3.88 -17.11 12.92
C ILE A 72 -2.83 -18.19 12.65
N GLU A 73 -3.26 -19.43 12.43
CA GLU A 73 -2.38 -20.54 12.09
C GLU A 73 -1.60 -20.25 10.80
N ILE A 74 -2.24 -19.65 9.80
CA ILE A 74 -1.59 -19.26 8.53
C ILE A 74 -0.47 -18.27 8.76
N LEU A 75 -0.69 -17.23 9.59
CA LEU A 75 0.34 -16.26 9.95
C LEU A 75 1.50 -16.90 10.72
N ASN A 76 1.23 -17.90 11.57
CA ASN A 76 2.23 -18.57 12.41
C ASN A 76 3.03 -19.65 11.69
N THR A 77 2.50 -20.24 10.60
CA THR A 77 3.15 -21.38 9.89
C THR A 77 4.22 -20.94 8.90
N ARG A 78 4.29 -19.65 8.53
CA ARG A 78 5.30 -19.17 7.60
C ARG A 78 6.52 -18.61 8.31
N GLU A 79 7.69 -18.87 7.75
CA GLU A 79 8.87 -18.09 8.03
C GLU A 79 8.49 -16.62 7.88
N ARG A 80 8.89 -15.78 8.82
CA ARG A 80 8.49 -14.37 8.99
C ARG A 80 8.89 -13.46 7.82
N GLU A 81 9.25 -14.04 6.68
CA GLU A 81 9.66 -13.33 5.47
C GLU A 81 8.49 -13.26 4.51
N ILE A 82 7.94 -12.06 4.35
CA ILE A 82 6.86 -11.77 3.42
C ILE A 82 7.43 -10.89 2.31
N SER A 83 7.48 -11.45 1.11
CA SER A 83 7.76 -10.74 -0.13
C SER A 83 6.52 -10.74 -1.00
N VAL A 84 6.50 -9.89 -2.05
CA VAL A 84 5.41 -9.91 -3.04
C VAL A 84 5.22 -11.34 -3.62
N GLU A 85 6.33 -12.06 -3.82
CA GLU A 85 6.32 -13.44 -4.35
C GLU A 85 5.68 -14.45 -3.39
N ASN A 86 5.93 -14.29 -2.07
CA ASN A 86 5.38 -15.18 -1.04
C ASN A 86 3.94 -14.82 -0.67
N PHE A 87 3.50 -13.61 -0.99
CA PHE A 87 2.19 -13.09 -0.60
C PHE A 87 1.04 -13.84 -1.30
N GLU A 88 1.19 -14.13 -2.61
CA GLU A 88 0.25 -14.98 -3.34
C GLU A 88 0.10 -16.36 -2.69
N GLY A 89 1.22 -17.01 -2.36
CA GLY A 89 1.19 -18.32 -1.72
C GLY A 89 0.51 -18.33 -0.36
N MET A 90 0.62 -17.23 0.41
CA MET A 90 -0.10 -17.10 1.70
C MET A 90 -1.60 -17.00 1.47
N LEU A 91 -2.03 -16.22 0.48
CA LEU A 91 -3.43 -16.04 0.16
C LEU A 91 -4.06 -17.33 -0.38
N ARG A 92 -3.38 -18.05 -1.28
CA ARG A 92 -3.83 -19.34 -1.79
C ARG A 92 -3.97 -20.40 -0.68
N GLN A 93 -2.99 -20.44 0.24
CA GLN A 93 -3.07 -21.32 1.42
C GLN A 93 -4.24 -20.95 2.33
N MET A 94 -4.56 -19.66 2.46
CA MET A 94 -5.73 -19.21 3.23
C MET A 94 -7.04 -19.70 2.61
N VAL A 95 -7.20 -19.50 1.31
CA VAL A 95 -8.39 -19.94 0.56
C VAL A 95 -8.57 -21.46 0.67
N GLU A 96 -7.48 -22.24 0.49
CA GLU A 96 -7.49 -23.69 0.60
C GLU A 96 -7.85 -24.18 2.01
N ARG A 97 -7.16 -23.67 3.07
CA ARG A 97 -7.41 -24.10 4.45
C ARG A 97 -8.78 -23.74 4.98
N LEU A 98 -9.38 -22.68 4.46
CA LEU A 98 -10.71 -22.22 4.83
C LEU A 98 -11.79 -22.80 3.92
N GLU A 99 -11.41 -23.62 2.92
CA GLU A 99 -12.32 -24.24 1.96
C GLU A 99 -13.21 -23.18 1.26
N ALA A 100 -12.60 -22.01 0.95
CA ALA A 100 -13.30 -20.84 0.42
C ALA A 100 -13.12 -20.71 -1.10
N GLU A 101 -14.07 -20.06 -1.77
CA GLU A 101 -14.00 -19.78 -3.22
C GLU A 101 -13.16 -18.55 -3.54
N SER A 102 -13.11 -17.60 -2.61
CA SER A 102 -12.34 -16.37 -2.75
C SER A 102 -11.74 -15.91 -1.42
N GLY A 103 -10.66 -15.14 -1.51
CA GLY A 103 -9.97 -14.61 -0.36
C GLY A 103 -9.34 -13.24 -0.62
N TYR A 104 -9.15 -12.51 0.47
CA TYR A 104 -8.58 -11.17 0.48
C TYR A 104 -7.63 -11.02 1.66
N ILE A 105 -6.42 -10.54 1.40
CA ILE A 105 -5.47 -10.14 2.43
C ILE A 105 -5.01 -8.71 2.15
N GLU A 106 -5.12 -7.86 3.16
CA GLU A 106 -4.52 -6.53 3.20
C GLU A 106 -3.50 -6.50 4.32
N MET A 107 -2.29 -6.08 4.01
CA MET A 107 -1.16 -6.02 4.92
C MET A 107 -0.50 -4.64 4.84
N SER A 108 -0.64 -3.84 5.90
CA SER A 108 -0.09 -2.48 5.99
C SER A 108 1.09 -2.43 6.95
N PHE A 109 2.18 -1.76 6.56
CA PHE A 109 3.41 -1.68 7.34
C PHE A 109 4.22 -0.43 7.00
N PRO A 110 5.00 0.13 7.96
CA PRO A 110 6.00 1.14 7.67
C PRO A 110 7.20 0.50 6.95
N TYR A 111 7.64 1.15 5.87
CA TYR A 111 8.79 0.77 5.06
C TYR A 111 9.80 1.90 5.03
N PHE A 112 11.08 1.62 5.24
CA PHE A 112 12.13 2.62 5.37
C PHE A 112 13.03 2.63 4.14
N VAL A 113 13.28 3.83 3.59
CA VAL A 113 14.25 4.04 2.52
C VAL A 113 15.40 4.90 3.03
N ASN A 114 16.62 4.42 2.84
CA ASN A 114 17.81 5.20 3.15
C ASN A 114 18.05 6.23 2.05
N LYS A 115 17.94 7.51 2.39
CA LYS A 115 18.09 8.63 1.45
C LYS A 115 19.36 9.41 1.74
N ALA A 116 20.09 9.73 0.67
CA ALA A 116 21.23 10.64 0.72
C ALA A 116 20.76 12.07 0.48
N ALA A 117 21.11 13.00 1.37
CA ALA A 117 20.87 14.43 1.16
C ALA A 117 21.59 14.93 -0.11
N PRO A 118 20.97 15.84 -0.90
CA PRO A 118 21.36 16.08 -2.28
C PRO A 118 22.75 16.73 -2.46
N ILE A 119 23.25 17.46 -1.49
CA ILE A 119 24.53 18.16 -1.56
C ILE A 119 25.55 17.57 -0.59
N SER A 120 25.18 17.38 0.68
CA SER A 120 26.08 16.86 1.71
C SER A 120 26.28 15.35 1.63
N GLY A 121 25.36 14.62 1.00
CA GLY A 121 25.38 13.16 0.96
C GLY A 121 25.10 12.48 2.29
N VAL A 122 24.70 13.23 3.33
CA VAL A 122 24.40 12.64 4.63
C VAL A 122 23.21 11.69 4.51
N GLN A 123 23.37 10.47 5.04
CA GLN A 123 22.36 9.43 4.96
C GLN A 123 21.34 9.55 6.09
N SER A 124 20.08 9.28 5.77
CA SER A 124 19.01 9.21 6.75
C SER A 124 17.87 8.31 6.25
N LEU A 125 17.22 7.65 7.20
CA LEU A 125 16.00 6.89 6.89
C LEU A 125 14.80 7.82 6.77
N LEU A 126 13.96 7.55 5.77
CA LEU A 126 12.63 8.12 5.63
C LEU A 126 11.62 6.98 5.56
N ASP A 127 10.53 7.09 6.31
CA ASP A 127 9.48 6.09 6.36
C ASP A 127 8.35 6.39 5.36
N TYR A 128 7.78 5.31 4.83
CA TYR A 128 6.64 5.32 3.92
C TYR A 128 5.60 4.33 4.43
N GLU A 129 4.32 4.68 4.32
CA GLU A 129 3.26 3.73 4.58
C GLU A 129 2.99 2.89 3.33
N VAL A 130 3.19 1.58 3.46
CA VAL A 130 2.99 0.61 2.39
C VAL A 130 1.88 -0.35 2.74
N THR A 131 1.02 -0.65 1.77
CA THR A 131 0.00 -1.68 1.91
C THR A 131 0.05 -2.63 0.71
N PHE A 132 0.20 -3.93 0.98
CA PHE A 132 -0.01 -4.97 -0.01
C PHE A 132 -1.44 -5.49 0.09
N ILE A 133 -2.12 -5.54 -1.06
CA ILE A 133 -3.47 -6.08 -1.17
C ILE A 133 -3.42 -7.23 -2.16
N GLY A 134 -3.77 -8.42 -1.69
CA GLY A 134 -3.92 -9.62 -2.51
C GLY A 134 -5.36 -10.09 -2.53
N GLU A 135 -5.83 -10.46 -3.71
CA GLU A 135 -7.16 -11.03 -3.90
C GLU A 135 -7.08 -12.30 -4.74
N VAL A 136 -7.80 -13.32 -4.34
CA VAL A 136 -8.07 -14.51 -5.16
C VAL A 136 -9.56 -14.58 -5.39
N GLU A 137 -9.96 -14.51 -6.64
CA GLU A 137 -11.35 -14.65 -7.08
C GLU A 137 -11.40 -15.52 -8.33
N ASN A 138 -12.29 -16.52 -8.36
CA ASN A 138 -12.39 -17.50 -9.45
C ASN A 138 -11.03 -18.17 -9.81
N GLY A 139 -10.18 -18.40 -8.79
CA GLY A 139 -8.84 -18.99 -8.95
C GLY A 139 -7.77 -18.02 -9.47
N GLN A 140 -8.14 -16.80 -9.88
CA GLN A 140 -7.21 -15.78 -10.36
C GLN A 140 -6.69 -14.92 -9.20
N TYR A 141 -5.38 -14.79 -9.11
CA TYR A 141 -4.70 -13.91 -8.16
C TYR A 141 -4.52 -12.52 -8.75
N THR A 142 -4.73 -11.52 -7.92
CA THR A 142 -4.36 -10.13 -8.24
C THR A 142 -3.61 -9.51 -7.07
N HIS A 143 -2.62 -8.68 -7.40
CA HIS A 143 -1.81 -7.96 -6.43
C HIS A 143 -1.89 -6.46 -6.66
N THR A 144 -2.05 -5.70 -5.57
CA THR A 144 -1.96 -4.24 -5.57
C THR A 144 -0.98 -3.79 -4.50
N THR A 145 0.01 -3.00 -4.89
CA THR A 145 0.89 -2.28 -3.97
C THR A 145 0.38 -0.85 -3.83
N LYS A 146 0.04 -0.45 -2.61
CA LYS A 146 -0.34 0.92 -2.27
C LYS A 146 0.77 1.55 -1.45
N VAL A 147 1.23 2.73 -1.85
CA VAL A 147 2.28 3.48 -1.14
C VAL A 147 1.84 4.93 -0.96
N LEU A 148 1.92 5.44 0.26
CA LEU A 148 1.79 6.86 0.55
C LEU A 148 3.18 7.50 0.56
N VAL A 149 3.40 8.45 -0.34
CA VAL A 149 4.66 9.16 -0.53
C VAL A 149 4.49 10.63 -0.12
N PRO A 150 5.09 11.07 1.00
CA PRO A 150 5.09 12.47 1.38
C PRO A 150 6.09 13.26 0.54
N VAL A 151 5.66 14.39 -0.01
CA VAL A 151 6.46 15.26 -0.87
C VAL A 151 6.22 16.73 -0.54
N THR A 152 7.01 17.63 -1.14
CA THR A 152 6.77 19.08 -1.13
C THR A 152 6.04 19.49 -2.40
N SER A 153 5.01 20.34 -2.27
CA SER A 153 4.45 21.11 -3.38
C SER A 153 4.59 22.61 -3.12
N LEU A 154 4.85 23.37 -4.17
CA LEU A 154 4.94 24.82 -4.14
C LEU A 154 3.92 25.40 -5.11
N CYS A 155 3.11 26.34 -4.63
CA CYS A 155 1.98 26.88 -5.40
C CYS A 155 2.44 27.75 -6.60
N PRO A 156 2.13 27.35 -7.85
CA PRO A 156 2.47 28.13 -9.04
C PRO A 156 1.77 29.49 -9.07
N CYS A 157 0.53 29.56 -8.54
CA CYS A 157 -0.26 30.79 -8.53
C CYS A 157 0.39 31.84 -7.63
N SER A 158 0.72 31.50 -6.38
CA SER A 158 1.37 32.42 -5.45
C SER A 158 2.75 32.86 -5.95
N LYS A 159 3.52 31.94 -6.57
CA LYS A 159 4.81 32.28 -7.21
C LYS A 159 4.67 33.35 -8.29
N LYS A 160 3.55 33.33 -9.05
CA LYS A 160 3.34 34.26 -10.18
C LYS A 160 2.89 35.65 -9.73
N ILE A 161 2.14 35.76 -8.63
CA ILE A 161 1.49 37.01 -8.22
C ILE A 161 2.17 37.72 -7.06
N SER A 162 3.01 37.02 -6.29
CA SER A 162 3.68 37.58 -5.10
C SER A 162 5.07 38.15 -5.44
N ASP A 163 5.38 39.31 -4.89
CA ASP A 163 6.71 39.94 -5.01
C ASP A 163 7.76 39.30 -4.09
N TYR A 164 7.33 38.51 -3.08
CA TYR A 164 8.20 37.95 -2.03
C TYR A 164 8.33 36.43 -2.01
N GLY A 165 7.91 35.75 -3.06
CA GLY A 165 8.04 34.28 -3.20
C GLY A 165 6.70 33.57 -3.28
N ALA A 166 6.65 32.33 -2.84
CA ALA A 166 5.46 31.48 -2.93
C ALA A 166 5.31 30.64 -1.67
N HIS A 167 4.06 30.34 -1.29
CA HIS A 167 3.84 29.36 -0.24
C HIS A 167 4.10 27.93 -0.75
N ASN A 168 4.58 27.11 0.14
CA ASN A 168 4.75 25.68 -0.07
C ASN A 168 4.09 24.91 1.08
N GLN A 169 3.86 23.64 0.87
CA GLN A 169 3.25 22.75 1.84
C GLN A 169 3.74 21.32 1.62
N ARG A 170 3.49 20.46 2.63
CA ARG A 170 3.60 19.04 2.47
C ARG A 170 2.38 18.55 1.67
N SER A 171 2.64 17.56 0.82
CA SER A 171 1.59 16.83 0.09
C SER A 171 1.76 15.36 0.34
N HIS A 172 0.65 14.64 0.44
CA HIS A 172 0.65 13.20 0.44
C HIS A 172 0.16 12.70 -0.92
N VAL A 173 1.03 11.99 -1.62
CA VAL A 173 0.67 11.32 -2.88
C VAL A 173 0.54 9.83 -2.60
N THR A 174 -0.66 9.30 -2.81
CA THR A 174 -0.92 7.87 -2.65
C THR A 174 -1.06 7.24 -4.02
N VAL A 175 -0.25 6.22 -4.29
CA VAL A 175 -0.35 5.40 -5.50
C VAL A 175 -0.78 4.00 -5.10
N SER A 176 -1.89 3.52 -5.68
CA SER A 176 -2.31 2.12 -5.63
C SER A 176 -2.09 1.52 -7.01
N ALA A 177 -1.08 0.67 -7.16
CA ALA A 177 -0.70 0.07 -8.43
C ALA A 177 -1.04 -1.43 -8.45
N LYS A 178 -1.94 -1.84 -9.33
CA LYS A 178 -2.21 -3.25 -9.64
C LYS A 178 -1.18 -3.71 -10.67
N THR A 179 -0.37 -4.72 -10.30
CA THR A 179 0.77 -5.14 -11.09
C THR A 179 0.59 -6.55 -11.67
N ASN A 180 1.18 -6.78 -12.83
CA ASN A 180 1.29 -8.10 -13.50
C ASN A 180 2.66 -8.77 -13.33
N GLY A 181 3.54 -8.18 -12.51
CA GLY A 181 4.87 -8.65 -12.20
C GLY A 181 5.43 -7.97 -10.96
N PHE A 182 6.67 -8.30 -10.62
CA PHE A 182 7.35 -7.74 -9.46
C PHE A 182 7.79 -6.29 -9.70
N LEU A 183 7.37 -5.39 -8.84
CA LEU A 183 7.78 -3.98 -8.82
C LEU A 183 8.26 -3.60 -7.42
N TRP A 184 9.49 -3.07 -7.32
CA TRP A 184 10.05 -2.62 -6.06
C TRP A 184 9.30 -1.41 -5.49
N ILE A 185 9.12 -1.40 -4.17
CA ILE A 185 8.49 -0.27 -3.45
C ILE A 185 9.27 1.02 -3.73
N GLU A 186 10.62 0.95 -3.69
CA GLU A 186 11.50 2.10 -3.93
C GLU A 186 11.36 2.68 -5.35
N ASP A 187 11.11 1.83 -6.35
CA ASP A 187 10.88 2.32 -7.72
C ASP A 187 9.54 3.06 -7.82
N LEU A 188 8.51 2.59 -7.11
CA LEU A 188 7.23 3.26 -7.05
C LEU A 188 7.34 4.61 -6.31
N VAL A 189 8.04 4.62 -5.16
CA VAL A 189 8.34 5.85 -4.39
C VAL A 189 9.07 6.86 -5.28
N ARG A 190 10.14 6.46 -5.96
CA ARG A 190 10.93 7.34 -6.83
C ARG A 190 10.09 7.93 -7.96
N LYS A 191 9.26 7.11 -8.61
CA LYS A 191 8.36 7.58 -9.69
C LYS A 191 7.44 8.71 -9.22
N VAL A 192 7.02 8.69 -7.96
CA VAL A 192 6.20 9.76 -7.35
C VAL A 192 7.07 10.99 -7.00
N GLU A 193 8.19 10.78 -6.30
CA GLU A 193 9.08 11.86 -5.86
C GLU A 193 9.62 12.70 -7.03
N ASP A 194 9.93 12.05 -8.15
CA ASP A 194 10.41 12.70 -9.36
C ASP A 194 9.37 13.67 -9.98
N GLN A 195 8.08 13.50 -9.66
CA GLN A 195 7.00 14.34 -10.17
C GLN A 195 6.59 15.48 -9.22
N ALA A 196 7.10 15.50 -7.99
CA ALA A 196 6.81 16.54 -7.01
C ALA A 196 7.63 17.82 -7.21
N SER A 197 7.28 18.91 -6.54
CA SER A 197 8.15 20.10 -6.51
C SER A 197 9.52 19.78 -5.92
N CYS A 198 9.55 19.00 -4.84
CA CYS A 198 10.74 18.38 -4.27
C CYS A 198 10.36 17.17 -3.42
N GLU A 199 11.24 16.17 -3.37
CA GLU A 199 11.17 15.06 -2.42
C GLU A 199 11.50 15.52 -0.99
N LEU A 200 11.19 14.66 0.01
CA LEU A 200 11.56 14.89 1.41
C LEU A 200 12.80 14.07 1.80
N PHE A 201 13.47 14.52 2.85
CA PHE A 201 14.64 13.89 3.44
C PHE A 201 14.51 13.87 4.97
N GLY A 202 14.98 12.80 5.62
CA GLY A 202 14.97 12.71 7.08
C GLY A 202 16.01 13.62 7.75
N LEU A 203 17.12 13.97 7.05
CA LEU A 203 18.18 14.82 7.56
C LEU A 203 18.76 15.70 6.44
N LEU A 204 18.84 17.01 6.67
CA LEU A 204 19.44 17.99 5.77
C LEU A 204 20.47 18.83 6.53
N LYS A 205 21.54 19.25 5.82
CA LYS A 205 22.45 20.29 6.25
C LYS A 205 22.12 21.60 5.53
N ARG A 206 22.69 22.74 5.95
CA ARG A 206 22.40 24.05 5.35
C ARG A 206 22.51 24.11 3.82
N PRO A 207 23.53 23.51 3.18
CA PRO A 207 23.58 23.47 1.70
C PRO A 207 22.44 22.68 1.08
N ASP A 208 22.01 21.60 1.76
CA ASP A 208 20.88 20.79 1.30
C ASP A 208 19.56 21.56 1.44
N GLU A 209 19.36 22.26 2.57
CA GLU A 209 18.20 23.12 2.79
C GLU A 209 18.06 24.18 1.68
N LYS A 210 19.18 24.85 1.32
CA LYS A 210 19.21 25.78 0.20
C LYS A 210 18.76 25.08 -1.10
N TYR A 211 19.34 23.94 -1.40
CA TYR A 211 19.04 23.19 -2.62
C TYR A 211 17.57 22.79 -2.71
N VAL A 212 16.99 22.15 -1.67
CA VAL A 212 15.59 21.70 -1.71
C VAL A 212 14.61 22.86 -1.79
N THR A 213 14.95 24.00 -1.16
CA THR A 213 14.16 25.22 -1.23
C THR A 213 14.13 25.77 -2.65
N GLU A 214 15.30 25.92 -3.28
CA GLU A 214 15.44 26.44 -4.64
C GLU A 214 14.82 25.48 -5.66
N ARG A 215 15.06 24.16 -5.53
CA ARG A 215 14.45 23.12 -6.38
C ARG A 215 12.93 23.18 -6.34
N ALA A 216 12.35 23.26 -5.14
CA ALA A 216 10.89 23.36 -5.01
C ALA A 216 10.35 24.64 -5.64
N TYR A 217 11.06 25.77 -5.46
CA TYR A 217 10.69 27.06 -6.04
C TYR A 217 10.74 27.03 -7.57
N ASP A 218 11.74 26.38 -8.16
CA ASP A 218 11.90 26.29 -9.61
C ASP A 218 10.96 25.29 -10.27
N ASN A 219 10.38 24.39 -9.49
CA ASN A 219 9.47 23.34 -9.94
C ASN A 219 8.08 23.42 -9.29
N PRO A 220 7.33 24.53 -9.45
CA PRO A 220 6.00 24.66 -8.84
C PRO A 220 5.00 23.71 -9.46
N LYS A 221 4.11 23.12 -8.63
CA LYS A 221 3.10 22.14 -9.03
C LYS A 221 1.77 22.40 -8.33
N PHE A 222 0.69 22.46 -9.10
CA PHE A 222 -0.67 22.29 -8.56
C PHE A 222 -0.92 20.83 -8.17
N VAL A 223 -1.95 20.59 -7.36
CA VAL A 223 -2.36 19.21 -7.04
C VAL A 223 -2.75 18.43 -8.30
N GLU A 224 -3.35 19.10 -9.27
CA GLU A 224 -3.73 18.56 -10.58
C GLU A 224 -2.50 18.20 -11.42
N ASP A 225 -1.44 18.98 -11.35
CA ASP A 225 -0.19 18.70 -12.07
C ASP A 225 0.47 17.43 -11.49
N ILE A 226 0.54 17.34 -10.16
CA ILE A 226 1.13 16.19 -9.46
C ILE A 226 0.42 14.89 -9.89
N VAL A 227 -0.92 14.83 -9.81
CA VAL A 227 -1.64 13.59 -10.17
C VAL A 227 -1.51 13.25 -11.65
N ARG A 228 -1.46 14.24 -12.56
CA ARG A 228 -1.25 14.01 -13.99
C ARG A 228 0.14 13.50 -14.31
N ASP A 229 1.17 14.09 -13.73
CA ASP A 229 2.56 13.72 -13.96
C ASP A 229 2.86 12.32 -13.38
N VAL A 230 2.36 12.04 -12.18
CA VAL A 230 2.45 10.69 -11.59
C VAL A 230 1.66 9.67 -12.43
N ALA A 231 0.44 10.00 -12.87
CA ALA A 231 -0.34 9.13 -13.76
C ALA A 231 0.38 8.86 -15.08
N ALA A 232 1.07 9.85 -15.65
CA ALA A 232 1.90 9.66 -16.84
C ALA A 232 3.05 8.68 -16.58
N ALA A 233 3.72 8.78 -15.42
CA ALA A 233 4.76 7.83 -15.00
C ALA A 233 4.20 6.40 -14.80
N MET A 234 2.99 6.26 -14.23
CA MET A 234 2.31 4.95 -14.11
C MET A 234 1.91 4.38 -15.46
N ASN A 235 1.48 5.23 -16.40
CA ASN A 235 1.17 4.80 -17.77
C ASN A 235 2.38 4.25 -18.51
N ALA A 236 3.56 4.85 -18.29
CA ALA A 236 4.82 4.43 -18.92
C ALA A 236 5.39 3.12 -18.32
N GLU A 237 4.92 2.68 -17.13
CA GLU A 237 5.42 1.46 -16.48
C GLU A 237 4.68 0.23 -17.00
N PRO A 238 5.33 -0.69 -17.74
CA PRO A 238 4.65 -1.85 -18.33
C PRO A 238 4.18 -2.89 -17.29
N LEU A 239 4.79 -2.91 -16.10
CA LEU A 239 4.40 -3.83 -15.03
C LEU A 239 3.10 -3.41 -14.31
N ILE A 240 2.57 -2.22 -14.58
CA ILE A 240 1.34 -1.72 -13.99
C ILE A 240 0.19 -1.93 -14.98
N ASP A 241 -0.82 -2.70 -14.57
CA ASP A 241 -2.04 -2.94 -15.34
C ASP A 241 -3.13 -1.89 -15.07
N ALA A 242 -3.27 -1.50 -13.80
CA ALA A 242 -4.23 -0.49 -13.36
C ALA A 242 -3.66 0.29 -12.18
N TYR A 243 -4.12 1.51 -11.99
CA TYR A 243 -3.68 2.34 -10.87
C TYR A 243 -4.75 3.33 -10.42
N VAL A 244 -4.62 3.75 -9.15
CA VAL A 244 -5.24 4.94 -8.58
C VAL A 244 -4.11 5.82 -8.07
N VAL A 245 -4.11 7.10 -8.48
CA VAL A 245 -3.21 8.14 -7.98
C VAL A 245 -4.05 9.19 -7.28
N GLU A 246 -3.80 9.42 -6.01
CA GLU A 246 -4.44 10.45 -5.19
C GLU A 246 -3.37 11.42 -4.69
N ALA A 247 -3.67 12.71 -4.67
CA ALA A 247 -2.82 13.70 -4.02
C ALA A 247 -3.64 14.60 -3.13
N GLU A 248 -3.13 14.84 -1.92
CA GLU A 248 -3.67 15.77 -0.94
C GLU A 248 -2.59 16.79 -0.57
N ASN A 249 -2.81 18.07 -0.90
CA ASN A 249 -1.96 19.17 -0.51
C ASN A 249 -2.48 19.79 0.78
N PHE A 250 -1.67 19.77 1.85
CA PHE A 250 -2.00 20.42 3.13
C PHE A 250 -1.73 21.91 3.03
N GLU A 251 -2.67 22.64 2.42
CA GLU A 251 -2.52 24.05 2.09
C GLU A 251 -2.10 24.91 3.28
N SER A 252 -0.94 25.59 3.18
CA SER A 252 -0.37 26.35 4.31
C SER A 252 -1.10 27.67 4.59
N ILE A 253 -1.89 28.17 3.66
CA ILE A 253 -2.64 29.44 3.77
C ILE A 253 -4.16 29.24 3.88
N HIS A 254 -4.65 27.99 3.84
CA HIS A 254 -6.06 27.64 3.90
C HIS A 254 -6.34 26.64 5.05
N ASN A 255 -7.56 26.62 5.57
CA ASN A 255 -7.98 25.67 6.59
C ASN A 255 -8.66 24.42 5.98
N HIS A 256 -8.26 24.07 4.77
CA HIS A 256 -8.67 22.85 4.05
C HIS A 256 -7.52 22.38 3.17
N SER A 257 -7.54 21.10 2.81
CA SER A 257 -6.61 20.53 1.83
C SER A 257 -7.17 20.67 0.42
N ALA A 258 -6.27 20.78 -0.58
CA ALA A 258 -6.63 20.56 -1.98
C ALA A 258 -6.43 19.07 -2.31
N TYR A 259 -7.35 18.49 -3.09
CA TYR A 259 -7.35 17.06 -3.40
C TYR A 259 -7.62 16.82 -4.88
N ALA A 260 -6.91 15.85 -5.45
CA ALA A 260 -7.13 15.35 -6.81
C ALA A 260 -6.93 13.84 -6.87
N LEU A 261 -7.67 13.18 -7.77
CA LEU A 261 -7.60 11.74 -8.01
C LEU A 261 -7.65 11.43 -9.51
N ILE A 262 -6.83 10.47 -9.95
CA ILE A 262 -6.92 9.82 -11.25
C ILE A 262 -6.97 8.31 -11.04
N GLU A 263 -7.96 7.64 -11.65
CA GLU A 263 -8.08 6.19 -11.70
C GLU A 263 -8.03 5.73 -13.16
N ARG A 264 -7.27 4.67 -13.43
CA ARG A 264 -7.15 4.09 -14.77
C ARG A 264 -6.87 2.59 -14.72
N ASP A 265 -7.62 1.84 -15.52
CA ASP A 265 -7.29 0.47 -15.92
C ASP A 265 -6.72 0.50 -17.35
N LYS A 266 -5.44 0.17 -17.52
CA LYS A 266 -4.73 0.20 -18.80
C LYS A 266 -5.14 -0.94 -19.75
N ARG A 267 -5.81 -1.97 -19.22
CA ARG A 267 -6.31 -3.11 -19.99
C ARG A 267 -7.62 -2.77 -20.71
N THR A 268 -8.36 -1.78 -20.22
CA THR A 268 -9.56 -1.27 -20.88
C THR A 268 -9.16 -0.19 -21.88
N LYS A 269 -9.60 -0.34 -23.14
CA LYS A 269 -9.46 0.75 -24.13
C LYS A 269 -10.26 1.96 -23.64
N ALA A 270 -9.59 3.12 -23.56
CA ALA A 270 -10.25 4.41 -23.29
C ALA A 270 -11.23 4.77 -24.42
#